data_641a850e4293873e4e5c952ec2250c99
#
_entry.id   641a850e4293873e4e5c952ec2250c99
#
_cell.length_a   1.000
_cell.length_b   1.000
_cell.length_c   1.000
_cell.angle_alpha   90.00
_cell.angle_beta   90.00
_cell.angle_gamma   90.00
#
_symmetry.space_group_name_H-M   'P 1'
#
loop_
_entity.id
_entity.type
_entity.pdbx_description
1 polymer ?
#
loop_
_entity_poly.entity_id
_entity_poly.type
_entity_poly.pdbx_seq_one_letter_code
_entity_poly.pdbx_strand_id
1 'polypeptide(L)'
;SQEKHHTSAFDINYFKGNIALHNPSILHLITGHPEGFIFSYNIKTFGYNEWERQYNYPDYGVSFAYQNLKNDVLGNNYSLYGHYNFYFLKRNLMFRIGQGLALNTNPYDKESNYRNNAFGSKILSATYIMLNYKKEHLFGHFGVQTGFSLLHYSNGNVKAPNTSINSLTLNLGVTYNLDEKEPKYILLDSSDIHKAYKEPIKYNLVLRSGINESDVVGSGQYPFYVVSAYVDKRINRKSALQLGTDVFFSNFLKEYIYYRSVSFPEEPTTGEEDYKRVGLFVGHELFVNKMSLVTQLGYYVYYPFDFEGKTYIRIGLKRYFGKKWFGALTLKSHAAKAEAVEFGVGVRL
;
A
#
# COMPACT_ATOMS: atom_id res chain seq x y z
N SER A 1 33.13 17.03 9.02
CA SER A 1 31.81 16.42 8.88
C SER A 1 30.91 17.02 9.93
N GLN A 2 29.87 17.74 9.52
CA GLN A 2 28.82 18.16 10.46
C GLN A 2 28.19 16.90 11.04
N GLU A 3 28.14 16.79 12.36
CA GLU A 3 27.41 15.73 13.04
C GLU A 3 25.94 15.81 12.60
N LYS A 4 25.40 14.68 12.11
CA LYS A 4 23.98 14.58 11.72
C LYS A 4 23.15 14.63 13.01
N HIS A 5 22.63 15.78 13.35
CA HIS A 5 21.64 15.92 14.41
C HIS A 5 20.30 15.34 13.92
N HIS A 6 19.88 14.24 14.49
CA HIS A 6 18.54 13.68 14.29
C HIS A 6 17.66 14.18 15.43
N THR A 7 16.60 14.89 15.08
CA THR A 7 15.54 15.23 16.03
C THR A 7 14.33 14.33 15.79
N SER A 8 13.55 14.12 16.83
CA SER A 8 12.41 13.21 16.79
C SER A 8 11.19 13.82 17.48
N ALA A 9 10.04 13.33 17.10
CA ALA A 9 8.78 13.72 17.71
C ALA A 9 7.86 12.51 17.87
N PHE A 10 7.00 12.58 18.87
CA PHE A 10 5.87 11.68 19.03
C PHE A 10 4.59 12.40 18.64
N ASP A 11 3.60 11.68 18.17
CA ASP A 11 2.23 12.17 18.10
C ASP A 11 1.23 11.07 18.46
N ILE A 12 0.10 11.50 19.01
CA ILE A 12 -1.05 10.65 19.24
C ILE A 12 -2.28 11.35 18.67
N ASN A 13 -3.05 10.62 17.86
CA ASN A 13 -4.26 11.12 17.23
C ASN A 13 -5.42 10.20 17.61
N TYR A 14 -6.46 10.77 18.20
CA TYR A 14 -7.77 10.11 18.27
C TYR A 14 -8.49 10.34 16.95
N PHE A 15 -9.17 9.32 16.45
CA PHE A 15 -9.99 9.42 15.26
C PHE A 15 -11.36 8.79 15.45
N LYS A 16 -12.35 9.32 14.73
CA LYS A 16 -13.71 8.79 14.66
C LYS A 16 -14.35 9.10 13.32
N GLY A 17 -15.15 8.17 12.77
CA GLY A 17 -15.77 8.40 11.47
C GLY A 17 -16.73 7.31 11.04
N ASN A 18 -16.72 6.99 9.75
CA ASN A 18 -17.65 6.07 9.13
C ASN A 18 -16.92 5.05 8.24
N ILE A 19 -17.49 3.85 8.16
CA ILE A 19 -17.09 2.88 7.12
C ILE A 19 -17.70 3.35 5.80
N ALA A 20 -16.87 3.49 4.77
CA ALA A 20 -17.32 3.83 3.44
C ALA A 20 -18.00 2.62 2.78
N LEU A 21 -19.23 2.80 2.35
CA LEU A 21 -19.97 1.78 1.59
C LEU A 21 -19.45 1.77 0.14
N HIS A 22 -18.42 0.97 -0.11
CA HIS A 22 -17.82 0.80 -1.44
C HIS A 22 -18.29 -0.49 -2.15
N ASN A 23 -18.97 -1.38 -1.42
CA ASN A 23 -19.57 -2.61 -1.94
C ASN A 23 -20.86 -2.90 -1.16
N PRO A 24 -22.01 -3.15 -1.83
CA PRO A 24 -23.28 -3.44 -1.16
C PRO A 24 -23.22 -4.63 -0.19
N SER A 25 -22.34 -5.59 -0.42
CA SER A 25 -22.20 -6.79 0.40
C SER A 25 -21.75 -6.53 1.84
N ILE A 26 -21.13 -5.37 2.12
CA ILE A 26 -20.72 -4.97 3.49
C ILE A 26 -21.77 -4.13 4.23
N LEU A 27 -22.91 -3.83 3.63
CA LEU A 27 -23.91 -2.94 4.26
C LEU A 27 -24.33 -3.42 5.66
N HIS A 28 -24.48 -4.73 5.85
CA HIS A 28 -24.85 -5.33 7.13
C HIS A 28 -23.77 -5.22 8.21
N LEU A 29 -22.54 -4.87 7.84
CA LEU A 29 -21.40 -4.66 8.73
C LEU A 29 -21.26 -3.19 9.19
N ILE A 30 -21.99 -2.26 8.57
CA ILE A 30 -21.94 -0.84 8.89
C ILE A 30 -23.00 -0.54 9.95
N THR A 31 -22.65 -0.78 11.22
CA THR A 31 -23.59 -0.67 12.35
C THR A 31 -23.24 0.45 13.33
N GLY A 32 -22.08 1.10 13.18
CA GLY A 32 -21.61 2.12 14.09
C GLY A 32 -20.53 3.01 13.46
N HIS A 33 -19.99 3.88 14.29
CA HIS A 33 -18.93 4.83 13.90
C HIS A 33 -17.57 4.32 14.40
N PRO A 34 -16.71 3.77 13.54
CA PRO A 34 -15.37 3.35 13.91
C PRO A 34 -14.61 4.47 14.60
N GLU A 35 -13.87 4.12 15.66
CA GLU A 35 -13.03 5.05 16.38
C GLU A 35 -11.78 4.35 16.88
N GLY A 36 -10.78 5.12 17.25
CA GLY A 36 -9.53 4.61 17.75
C GLY A 36 -8.45 5.67 17.89
N PHE A 37 -7.22 5.23 17.96
CA PHE A 37 -6.08 6.13 18.04
C PHE A 37 -4.91 5.63 17.19
N ILE A 38 -4.07 6.58 16.75
CA ILE A 38 -2.80 6.33 16.09
C ILE A 38 -1.71 7.00 16.91
N PHE A 39 -0.77 6.20 17.41
CA PHE A 39 0.45 6.66 18.07
C PHE A 39 1.62 6.54 17.11
N SER A 40 2.44 7.60 16.98
CA SER A 40 3.53 7.64 16.01
C SER A 40 4.82 8.16 16.61
N TYR A 41 5.93 7.54 16.18
CA TYR A 41 7.28 8.05 16.36
C TYR A 41 7.81 8.53 15.02
N ASN A 42 8.25 9.80 14.97
CA ASN A 42 8.69 10.47 13.76
C ASN A 42 10.15 10.88 13.89
N ILE A 43 10.95 10.57 12.88
CA ILE A 43 12.32 11.06 12.71
C ILE A 43 12.26 12.21 11.72
N LYS A 44 12.71 13.40 12.14
CA LYS A 44 12.70 14.61 11.32
C LYS A 44 13.93 14.66 10.42
N THR A 45 13.79 15.23 9.23
CA THR A 45 14.88 15.43 8.28
C THR A 45 15.18 16.91 8.07
N PHE A 46 16.45 17.25 7.85
CA PHE A 46 16.91 18.63 7.73
C PHE A 46 17.72 18.90 6.45
N GLY A 47 17.73 17.93 5.51
CA GLY A 47 18.39 18.10 4.23
C GLY A 47 19.83 17.58 4.16
N TYR A 48 20.26 16.72 5.08
CA TYR A 48 21.56 16.05 5.00
C TYR A 48 21.69 15.15 3.78
N ASN A 49 20.59 14.54 3.34
CA ASN A 49 20.53 13.76 2.12
C ASN A 49 19.77 14.50 1.03
N GLU A 50 20.12 14.24 -0.22
CA GLU A 50 19.52 14.92 -1.37
C GLU A 50 18.00 14.69 -1.46
N TRP A 51 17.52 13.47 -1.21
CA TRP A 51 16.09 13.15 -1.24
C TRP A 51 15.27 13.95 -0.20
N GLU A 52 15.85 14.26 0.98
CA GLU A 52 15.19 15.05 2.01
C GLU A 52 14.88 16.47 1.49
N ARG A 53 15.85 17.07 0.82
CA ARG A 53 15.69 18.40 0.19
C ARG A 53 14.70 18.38 -0.96
N GLN A 54 14.73 17.31 -1.77
CA GLN A 54 13.85 17.16 -2.92
C GLN A 54 12.38 17.02 -2.54
N TYR A 55 12.09 16.43 -1.38
CA TYR A 55 10.73 16.18 -0.89
C TYR A 55 10.29 17.17 0.21
N ASN A 56 10.96 18.34 0.30
CA ASN A 56 10.64 19.37 1.28
C ASN A 56 10.76 18.89 2.73
N TYR A 57 11.84 18.17 3.04
CA TYR A 57 12.22 17.69 4.37
C TYR A 57 11.13 16.84 5.02
N PRO A 58 10.79 15.68 4.45
CA PRO A 58 9.77 14.80 4.99
C PRO A 58 10.26 14.15 6.28
N ASP A 59 9.36 13.87 7.20
CA ASP A 59 9.65 12.98 8.31
C ASP A 59 9.32 11.54 7.91
N TYR A 60 9.90 10.58 8.62
CA TYR A 60 9.57 9.17 8.47
C TYR A 60 9.58 8.47 9.84
N GLY A 61 8.90 7.36 9.95
CA GLY A 61 8.86 6.67 11.21
C GLY A 61 7.96 5.47 11.24
N VAL A 62 7.50 5.15 12.44
CA VAL A 62 6.60 4.02 12.71
C VAL A 62 5.36 4.50 13.43
N SER A 63 4.22 3.85 13.14
CA SER A 63 2.96 4.12 13.83
C SER A 63 2.34 2.82 14.31
N PHE A 64 1.73 2.88 15.48
CA PHE A 64 0.83 1.88 16.00
C PHE A 64 -0.59 2.43 15.98
N ALA A 65 -1.57 1.65 15.51
CA ALA A 65 -2.97 2.04 15.56
C ALA A 65 -3.83 0.95 16.20
N TYR A 66 -4.80 1.39 16.98
CA TYR A 66 -5.93 0.61 17.42
C TYR A 66 -7.21 1.18 16.82
N GLN A 67 -8.02 0.33 16.21
CA GLN A 67 -9.34 0.69 15.70
C GLN A 67 -10.42 -0.27 16.19
N ASN A 68 -11.41 0.28 16.86
CA ASN A 68 -12.67 -0.39 17.14
C ASN A 68 -13.64 -0.12 15.98
N LEU A 69 -14.04 -1.17 15.27
CA LEU A 69 -14.93 -1.09 14.11
C LEU A 69 -16.41 -0.93 14.49
N LYS A 70 -16.74 -0.96 15.80
CA LYS A 70 -18.11 -0.82 16.34
C LYS A 70 -19.10 -1.83 15.76
N ASN A 71 -18.59 -3.03 15.48
CA ASN A 71 -19.36 -4.16 15.01
C ASN A 71 -18.67 -5.46 15.47
N ASP A 72 -19.37 -6.28 16.23
CA ASP A 72 -18.83 -7.50 16.81
C ASP A 72 -18.39 -8.52 15.72
N VAL A 73 -19.08 -8.53 14.59
CA VAL A 73 -18.73 -9.38 13.44
C VAL A 73 -17.38 -8.99 12.87
N LEU A 74 -17.08 -7.68 12.75
CA LEU A 74 -15.81 -7.17 12.25
C LEU A 74 -14.68 -7.24 13.28
N GLY A 75 -15.03 -7.15 14.58
CA GLY A 75 -14.03 -7.06 15.66
C GLY A 75 -13.25 -5.76 15.65
N ASN A 76 -11.99 -5.84 16.11
CA ASN A 76 -11.07 -4.72 16.25
C ASN A 76 -9.78 -4.99 15.46
N ASN A 77 -9.10 -3.92 15.05
CA ASN A 77 -7.80 -4.00 14.38
C ASN A 77 -6.69 -3.38 15.22
N TYR A 78 -5.57 -4.09 15.33
CA TYR A 78 -4.30 -3.62 15.88
C TYR A 78 -3.29 -3.59 14.77
N SER A 79 -2.71 -2.43 14.48
CA SER A 79 -1.90 -2.24 13.28
C SER A 79 -0.53 -1.65 13.59
N LEU A 80 0.48 -2.07 12.84
CA LEU A 80 1.82 -1.49 12.85
C LEU A 80 2.19 -1.06 11.45
N TYR A 81 2.63 0.19 11.30
CA TYR A 81 2.96 0.82 10.03
C TYR A 81 4.37 1.39 10.01
N GLY A 82 5.03 1.35 8.86
CA GLY A 82 6.03 2.33 8.49
C GLY A 82 5.35 3.49 7.77
N HIS A 83 5.78 4.73 8.03
CA HIS A 83 5.15 5.88 7.41
C HIS A 83 6.15 6.95 6.96
N TYR A 84 5.67 7.81 6.03
CA TYR A 84 6.29 9.07 5.64
C TYR A 84 5.30 10.22 5.84
N ASN A 85 5.81 11.38 6.31
CA ASN A 85 5.10 12.64 6.41
C ASN A 85 5.67 13.62 5.40
N PHE A 86 4.85 14.07 4.47
CA PHE A 86 5.19 15.11 3.52
C PHE A 86 4.54 16.43 3.94
N TYR A 87 5.25 17.54 3.80
CA TYR A 87 4.81 18.81 4.32
C TYR A 87 4.62 19.85 3.22
N PHE A 88 3.53 20.62 3.36
CA PHE A 88 3.15 21.73 2.50
C PHE A 88 2.84 22.95 3.36
N LEU A 89 2.60 24.12 2.72
CA LEU A 89 2.18 25.37 3.38
C LEU A 89 3.07 25.73 4.59
N LYS A 90 4.39 25.77 4.37
CA LYS A 90 5.38 26.04 5.44
C LYS A 90 5.26 25.06 6.61
N ARG A 91 5.09 23.77 6.30
CA ARG A 91 4.93 22.65 7.24
C ARG A 91 3.62 22.66 8.08
N ASN A 92 2.67 23.56 7.76
CA ASN A 92 1.38 23.57 8.46
C ASN A 92 0.37 22.55 7.90
N LEU A 93 0.59 22.02 6.71
CA LEU A 93 -0.21 20.95 6.14
C LEU A 93 0.65 19.70 6.02
N MET A 94 0.29 18.64 6.73
CA MET A 94 0.95 17.35 6.73
C MET A 94 0.12 16.33 5.95
N PHE A 95 0.75 15.70 4.96
CA PHE A 95 0.22 14.50 4.30
C PHE A 95 1.05 13.30 4.77
N ARG A 96 0.41 12.37 5.48
CA ARG A 96 1.04 11.13 5.95
C ARG A 96 0.48 9.95 5.19
N ILE A 97 1.36 9.06 4.76
CA ILE A 97 1.01 7.75 4.23
C ILE A 97 1.73 6.67 5.04
N GLY A 98 0.98 5.70 5.53
CA GLY A 98 1.49 4.55 6.26
C GLY A 98 1.06 3.25 5.61
N GLN A 99 2.00 2.32 5.52
CA GLN A 99 1.78 0.96 5.04
C GLN A 99 2.32 -0.04 6.05
N GLY A 100 1.55 -1.09 6.32
CA GLY A 100 1.92 -2.09 7.29
C GLY A 100 1.00 -3.29 7.36
N LEU A 101 0.94 -3.89 8.53
CA LEU A 101 0.12 -5.07 8.81
C LEU A 101 -0.81 -4.78 9.99
N ALA A 102 -1.95 -5.45 9.99
CA ALA A 102 -2.90 -5.45 11.09
C ALA A 102 -3.24 -6.87 11.55
N LEU A 103 -3.58 -6.99 12.84
CA LEU A 103 -4.21 -8.16 13.41
C LEU A 103 -5.68 -7.84 13.67
N ASN A 104 -6.58 -8.57 13.02
CA ASN A 104 -8.01 -8.51 13.26
C ASN A 104 -8.40 -9.50 14.36
N THR A 105 -9.26 -9.10 15.28
CA THR A 105 -9.65 -9.93 16.43
C THR A 105 -10.74 -10.95 16.10
N ASN A 106 -11.53 -10.73 15.04
CA ASN A 106 -12.67 -11.59 14.69
C ASN A 106 -12.81 -11.80 13.17
N PRO A 107 -11.84 -12.47 12.49
CA PRO A 107 -11.94 -12.75 11.07
C PRO A 107 -13.10 -13.71 10.76
N TYR A 108 -13.36 -13.89 9.47
CA TYR A 108 -14.32 -14.89 8.99
C TYR A 108 -14.00 -16.29 9.54
N ASP A 109 -15.03 -16.94 10.03
CA ASP A 109 -15.03 -18.36 10.39
C ASP A 109 -16.36 -18.98 9.96
N LYS A 110 -16.30 -20.13 9.34
CA LYS A 110 -17.48 -20.80 8.74
C LYS A 110 -18.56 -21.12 9.77
N GLU A 111 -18.18 -21.43 11.00
CA GLU A 111 -19.11 -21.86 12.06
C GLU A 111 -19.48 -20.70 12.99
N SER A 112 -18.49 -19.93 13.44
CA SER A 112 -18.67 -18.92 14.51
C SER A 112 -18.85 -17.50 13.99
N ASN A 113 -18.35 -17.16 12.77
CA ASN A 113 -18.39 -15.80 12.23
C ASN A 113 -18.57 -15.74 10.70
N TYR A 114 -19.54 -16.50 10.18
CA TYR A 114 -19.82 -16.58 8.74
C TYR A 114 -20.33 -15.26 8.12
N ARG A 115 -20.78 -14.32 8.94
CA ARG A 115 -21.27 -13.02 8.48
C ARG A 115 -20.14 -12.03 8.11
N ASN A 116 -18.90 -12.29 8.54
CA ASN A 116 -17.77 -11.44 8.20
C ASN A 116 -17.28 -11.72 6.77
N ASN A 117 -17.83 -11.03 5.79
CA ASN A 117 -17.38 -11.11 4.41
C ASN A 117 -16.25 -10.13 4.08
N ALA A 118 -15.78 -9.34 5.04
CA ALA A 118 -14.71 -8.36 4.84
C ALA A 118 -13.31 -8.95 5.04
N PHE A 119 -13.13 -9.82 6.06
CA PHE A 119 -11.82 -10.29 6.51
C PHE A 119 -11.74 -11.80 6.59
N GLY A 120 -11.22 -12.46 5.56
CA GLY A 120 -11.04 -13.91 5.52
C GLY A 120 -9.86 -14.43 6.35
N SER A 121 -8.98 -13.54 6.83
CA SER A 121 -7.80 -13.90 7.61
C SER A 121 -7.58 -12.96 8.80
N LYS A 122 -6.85 -13.47 9.80
CA LYS A 122 -6.50 -12.70 11.01
C LYS A 122 -5.45 -11.62 10.71
N ILE A 123 -4.52 -11.90 9.80
CA ILE A 123 -3.49 -10.95 9.37
C ILE A 123 -4.00 -10.23 8.13
N LEU A 124 -3.96 -8.90 8.16
CA LEU A 124 -4.39 -8.01 7.09
C LEU A 124 -3.25 -7.11 6.67
N SER A 125 -3.23 -6.72 5.40
CA SER A 125 -2.53 -5.53 4.94
C SER A 125 -3.28 -4.31 5.45
N ALA A 126 -2.55 -3.34 5.97
CA ALA A 126 -3.11 -2.12 6.51
C ALA A 126 -2.44 -0.91 5.86
N THR A 127 -3.26 0.00 5.38
CA THR A 127 -2.82 1.27 4.80
C THR A 127 -3.58 2.41 5.44
N TYR A 128 -2.91 3.50 5.80
CA TYR A 128 -3.62 4.71 6.15
C TYR A 128 -3.05 5.93 5.45
N ILE A 129 -3.92 6.88 5.19
CA ILE A 129 -3.60 8.20 4.68
C ILE A 129 -4.16 9.21 5.67
N MET A 130 -3.38 10.25 5.99
CA MET A 130 -3.79 11.30 6.90
C MET A 130 -3.42 12.66 6.29
N LEU A 131 -4.37 13.56 6.25
CA LEU A 131 -4.18 14.94 5.83
C LEU A 131 -4.55 15.86 6.99
N ASN A 132 -3.54 16.40 7.66
CA ASN A 132 -3.73 17.20 8.88
C ASN A 132 -3.18 18.62 8.72
N TYR A 133 -3.95 19.57 9.21
CA TYR A 133 -3.39 20.85 9.62
C TYR A 133 -2.64 20.65 10.93
N LYS A 134 -1.38 21.09 10.99
CA LYS A 134 -0.46 20.86 12.11
C LYS A 134 0.19 22.17 12.55
N LYS A 135 0.27 22.38 13.86
CA LYS A 135 1.06 23.44 14.49
C LYS A 135 1.98 22.83 15.53
N GLU A 136 3.28 22.94 15.28
CA GLU A 136 4.33 22.51 16.21
C GLU A 136 4.67 23.66 17.18
N HIS A 137 5.24 23.30 18.33
CA HIS A 137 5.75 24.25 19.34
C HIS A 137 4.72 25.32 19.79
N LEU A 138 3.44 24.92 19.87
CA LEU A 138 2.38 25.83 20.31
C LEU A 138 2.56 26.17 21.80
N PHE A 139 2.97 25.19 22.62
CA PHE A 139 3.29 25.31 24.04
C PHE A 139 4.58 24.54 24.33
N GLY A 140 5.74 25.19 24.14
CA GLY A 140 7.06 24.55 24.29
C GLY A 140 7.23 23.36 23.34
N HIS A 141 7.41 22.17 23.89
CA HIS A 141 7.54 20.94 23.11
C HIS A 141 6.23 20.47 22.45
N PHE A 142 5.09 20.96 22.90
CA PHE A 142 3.78 20.48 22.46
C PHE A 142 3.25 21.25 21.25
N GLY A 143 2.62 20.50 20.35
CA GLY A 143 1.86 21.01 19.22
C GLY A 143 0.52 20.28 19.11
N VAL A 144 -0.30 20.72 18.16
CA VAL A 144 -1.61 20.13 17.86
C VAL A 144 -1.75 19.88 16.38
N GLN A 145 -2.57 18.89 16.04
CA GLN A 145 -2.93 18.61 14.66
C GLN A 145 -4.36 18.09 14.57
N THR A 146 -5.01 18.39 13.45
CA THR A 146 -6.37 17.93 13.17
C THR A 146 -6.60 17.81 11.67
N GLY A 147 -7.46 16.91 11.26
CA GLY A 147 -7.77 16.71 9.85
C GLY A 147 -8.55 15.44 9.59
N PHE A 148 -8.26 14.84 8.44
CA PHE A 148 -8.95 13.67 7.93
C PHE A 148 -8.00 12.48 7.83
N SER A 149 -8.55 11.28 8.03
CA SER A 149 -7.82 10.04 7.79
C SER A 149 -8.68 9.04 7.02
N LEU A 150 -8.03 8.27 6.18
CA LEU A 150 -8.57 7.06 5.54
C LEU A 150 -7.77 5.87 6.06
N LEU A 151 -8.42 4.90 6.67
CA LEU A 151 -7.81 3.63 7.08
C LEU A 151 -8.40 2.50 6.22
N HIS A 152 -7.54 1.75 5.57
CA HIS A 152 -7.88 0.63 4.70
C HIS A 152 -7.32 -0.68 5.25
N TYR A 153 -8.15 -1.72 5.31
CA TYR A 153 -7.78 -3.07 5.71
C TYR A 153 -8.28 -4.09 4.71
N SER A 154 -7.38 -4.97 4.28
CA SER A 154 -7.64 -6.03 3.30
C SER A 154 -6.61 -7.14 3.47
N ASN A 155 -6.96 -8.38 3.17
CA ASN A 155 -5.94 -9.42 3.09
C ASN A 155 -5.34 -9.60 1.68
N GLY A 156 -5.71 -8.73 0.73
CA GLY A 156 -5.18 -8.76 -0.62
C GLY A 156 -5.54 -10.04 -1.39
N ASN A 157 -6.64 -10.66 -1.03
CA ASN A 157 -7.14 -11.93 -1.60
C ASN A 157 -6.26 -13.16 -1.32
N VAL A 158 -5.46 -13.09 -0.25
CA VAL A 158 -4.72 -14.28 0.24
C VAL A 158 -5.69 -15.36 0.68
N LYS A 159 -6.81 -14.97 1.29
CA LYS A 159 -7.88 -15.88 1.73
C LYS A 159 -9.25 -15.21 1.62
N ALA A 160 -10.21 -15.89 1.01
CA ALA A 160 -11.59 -15.42 0.95
C ALA A 160 -12.29 -15.57 2.32
N PRO A 161 -13.27 -14.68 2.63
CA PRO A 161 -13.67 -13.50 1.86
C PRO A 161 -12.71 -12.31 2.03
N ASN A 162 -12.72 -11.37 1.09
CA ASN A 162 -11.90 -10.17 1.16
C ASN A 162 -12.60 -8.95 0.53
N THR A 163 -13.75 -8.57 1.05
CA THR A 163 -14.41 -7.35 0.56
C THR A 163 -13.73 -6.09 1.07
N SER A 164 -12.86 -6.20 2.09
CA SER A 164 -12.12 -5.10 2.72
C SER A 164 -12.99 -4.10 3.52
N ILE A 165 -12.35 -3.25 4.32
CA ILE A 165 -12.99 -2.14 5.03
C ILE A 165 -12.19 -0.87 4.81
N ASN A 166 -12.89 0.20 4.45
CA ASN A 166 -12.38 1.56 4.35
C ASN A 166 -13.08 2.44 5.38
N SER A 167 -12.34 3.06 6.28
CA SER A 167 -12.87 3.98 7.27
C SER A 167 -12.43 5.41 6.95
N LEU A 168 -13.39 6.30 6.71
CA LEU A 168 -13.17 7.74 6.56
C LEU A 168 -13.40 8.40 7.92
N THR A 169 -12.42 9.08 8.46
CA THR A 169 -12.44 9.59 9.83
C THR A 169 -11.95 11.03 9.92
N LEU A 170 -12.47 11.74 10.89
CA LEU A 170 -11.87 12.97 11.42
C LEU A 170 -10.88 12.58 12.52
N ASN A 171 -9.80 13.32 12.65
CA ASN A 171 -8.82 13.10 13.71
C ASN A 171 -8.44 14.41 14.41
N LEU A 172 -8.07 14.27 15.68
CA LEU A 172 -7.50 15.32 16.52
C LEU A 172 -6.31 14.73 17.29
N GLY A 173 -5.20 15.43 17.27
CA GLY A 173 -3.99 14.91 17.88
C GLY A 173 -3.12 15.95 18.55
N VAL A 174 -2.24 15.43 19.41
CA VAL A 174 -1.18 16.18 20.09
C VAL A 174 0.15 15.67 19.59
N THR A 175 1.09 16.58 19.38
CA THR A 175 2.47 16.28 19.02
C THR A 175 3.40 16.70 20.15
N TYR A 176 4.47 15.95 20.35
CA TYR A 176 5.53 16.26 21.31
C TYR A 176 6.88 16.17 20.62
N ASN A 177 7.57 17.32 20.51
CA ASN A 177 8.91 17.39 19.94
C ASN A 177 9.94 17.15 21.05
N LEU A 178 10.89 16.22 20.82
CA LEU A 178 11.93 15.90 21.82
C LEU A 178 12.94 17.03 21.98
N ASP A 179 13.17 17.82 20.94
CA ASP A 179 14.11 18.91 20.91
C ASP A 179 13.39 20.27 20.86
N GLU A 180 13.79 21.20 21.71
CA GLU A 180 13.28 22.60 21.70
C GLU A 180 13.80 23.39 20.50
N LYS A 181 15.03 23.12 20.09
CA LYS A 181 15.68 23.81 18.97
C LYS A 181 15.96 22.82 17.85
N GLU A 182 15.31 23.07 16.73
CA GLU A 182 15.55 22.28 15.52
C GLU A 182 16.81 22.79 14.79
N PRO A 183 17.59 21.89 14.16
CA PRO A 183 18.65 22.27 13.26
C PRO A 183 18.13 23.14 12.10
N LYS A 184 19.00 23.95 11.53
CA LYS A 184 18.65 24.71 10.33
C LYS A 184 18.54 23.78 9.13
N TYR A 185 17.54 24.01 8.29
CA TYR A 185 17.39 23.27 7.03
C TYR A 185 18.54 23.59 6.07
N ILE A 186 19.15 22.53 5.52
CA ILE A 186 20.15 22.65 4.46
C ILE A 186 19.39 22.83 3.15
N LEU A 187 19.51 24.01 2.55
CA LEU A 187 18.79 24.33 1.32
C LEU A 187 19.39 23.61 0.10
N LEU A 188 18.57 23.38 -0.92
CA LEU A 188 19.05 22.99 -2.24
C LEU A 188 19.90 24.10 -2.82
N ASP A 189 21.09 23.77 -3.31
CA ASP A 189 21.86 24.71 -4.13
C ASP A 189 21.11 24.94 -5.45
N SER A 190 21.04 26.20 -5.86
CA SER A 190 20.43 26.59 -7.14
C SER A 190 21.10 25.88 -8.35
N SER A 191 22.39 25.57 -8.24
CA SER A 191 23.13 24.78 -9.24
C SER A 191 22.66 23.33 -9.37
N ASP A 192 22.14 22.73 -8.28
CA ASP A 192 21.65 21.36 -8.28
C ASP A 192 20.22 21.22 -8.82
N ILE A 193 19.42 22.28 -8.72
CA ILE A 193 18.05 22.32 -9.24
C ILE A 193 18.05 22.20 -10.78
N HIS A 194 19.04 22.82 -11.43
CA HIS A 194 19.12 22.91 -12.90
C HIS A 194 19.97 21.81 -13.55
N LYS A 195 20.65 20.96 -12.78
CA LYS A 195 21.38 19.81 -13.35
C LYS A 195 20.41 18.80 -13.95
N ALA A 196 20.44 18.70 -15.27
CA ALA A 196 19.69 17.66 -15.99
C ALA A 196 20.10 16.28 -15.47
N TYR A 197 19.14 15.55 -14.94
CA TYR A 197 19.36 14.16 -14.52
C TYR A 197 19.37 13.26 -15.76
N LYS A 198 20.52 12.68 -16.08
CA LYS A 198 20.67 11.76 -17.22
C LYS A 198 21.10 10.39 -16.68
N GLU A 199 20.25 9.40 -16.86
CA GLU A 199 20.56 7.99 -16.63
C GLU A 199 20.21 7.20 -17.90
N PRO A 200 21.03 6.21 -18.31
CA PRO A 200 20.69 5.36 -19.44
C PRO A 200 19.41 4.57 -19.16
N ILE A 201 18.80 4.04 -20.21
CA ILE A 201 17.70 3.06 -20.08
C ILE A 201 18.26 1.86 -19.31
N LYS A 202 17.48 1.36 -18.37
CA LYS A 202 17.79 0.20 -17.55
C LYS A 202 16.84 -0.95 -17.86
N TYR A 203 17.38 -2.15 -17.83
CA TYR A 203 16.63 -3.38 -18.07
C TYR A 203 16.38 -4.07 -16.72
N ASN A 204 15.16 -4.53 -16.53
CA ASN A 204 14.76 -5.17 -15.30
C ASN A 204 14.18 -6.55 -15.57
N LEU A 205 14.57 -7.51 -14.73
CA LEU A 205 13.95 -8.83 -14.67
C LEU A 205 13.48 -9.07 -13.24
N VAL A 206 12.24 -9.50 -13.09
CA VAL A 206 11.61 -9.70 -11.77
C VAL A 206 10.87 -11.02 -11.73
N LEU A 207 11.11 -11.79 -10.69
CA LEU A 207 10.27 -12.93 -10.32
C LEU A 207 9.40 -12.50 -9.13
N ARG A 208 8.07 -12.70 -9.26
CA ARG A 208 7.11 -12.48 -8.18
C ARG A 208 6.40 -13.78 -7.85
N SER A 209 6.03 -13.92 -6.59
CA SER A 209 5.25 -15.06 -6.11
C SER A 209 4.43 -14.66 -4.88
N GLY A 210 3.48 -15.49 -4.54
CA GLY A 210 2.64 -15.40 -3.35
C GLY A 210 1.63 -16.55 -3.35
N ILE A 211 0.65 -16.42 -2.48
CA ILE A 211 -0.50 -17.32 -2.43
C ILE A 211 -1.77 -16.48 -2.50
N ASN A 212 -2.77 -16.99 -3.18
CA ASN A 212 -4.10 -16.38 -3.22
C ASN A 212 -5.20 -17.41 -3.34
N GLU A 213 -6.40 -16.99 -3.03
CA GLU A 213 -7.63 -17.77 -3.16
C GLU A 213 -8.55 -17.07 -4.17
N SER A 214 -9.45 -17.80 -4.81
CA SER A 214 -10.53 -17.20 -5.59
C SER A 214 -11.54 -16.52 -4.64
N ASP A 215 -12.53 -15.80 -5.17
CA ASP A 215 -13.60 -15.21 -4.33
C ASP A 215 -14.57 -16.28 -3.78
N VAL A 216 -14.45 -17.51 -4.23
CA VAL A 216 -15.23 -18.63 -3.71
C VAL A 216 -14.62 -19.07 -2.38
N VAL A 217 -15.31 -18.81 -1.30
CA VAL A 217 -14.88 -19.15 0.06
C VAL A 217 -14.65 -20.67 0.18
N GLY A 218 -13.45 -21.05 0.65
CA GLY A 218 -13.08 -22.44 0.82
C GLY A 218 -12.63 -23.13 -0.48
N SER A 219 -12.39 -22.39 -1.56
CA SER A 219 -11.85 -22.94 -2.81
C SER A 219 -10.38 -23.36 -2.71
N GLY A 220 -9.70 -22.96 -1.63
CA GLY A 220 -8.30 -23.26 -1.37
C GLY A 220 -7.34 -22.15 -1.79
N GLN A 221 -6.21 -22.13 -1.09
CA GLN A 221 -5.13 -21.19 -1.33
C GLN A 221 -4.09 -21.82 -2.24
N TYR A 222 -3.73 -21.16 -3.32
CA TYR A 222 -2.80 -21.67 -4.33
C TYR A 222 -1.62 -20.73 -4.55
N PRO A 223 -0.42 -21.26 -4.77
CA PRO A 223 0.72 -20.44 -5.16
C PRO A 223 0.55 -19.90 -6.58
N PHE A 224 1.06 -18.70 -6.81
CA PHE A 224 1.19 -18.14 -8.14
C PHE A 224 2.62 -17.64 -8.39
N TYR A 225 2.97 -17.51 -9.66
CA TYR A 225 4.27 -17.00 -10.11
C TYR A 225 4.07 -16.01 -11.23
N VAL A 226 4.86 -14.93 -11.22
CA VAL A 226 4.87 -13.92 -12.28
C VAL A 226 6.30 -13.64 -12.68
N VAL A 227 6.60 -13.77 -13.96
CA VAL A 227 7.86 -13.34 -14.54
C VAL A 227 7.64 -12.04 -15.28
N SER A 228 8.37 -11.00 -14.91
CA SER A 228 8.29 -9.66 -15.53
C SER A 228 9.62 -9.26 -16.14
N ALA A 229 9.58 -8.77 -17.35
CA ALA A 229 10.72 -8.13 -18.02
C ALA A 229 10.31 -6.73 -18.49
N TYR A 230 11.08 -5.70 -18.11
CA TYR A 230 10.74 -4.34 -18.48
C TYR A 230 11.97 -3.44 -18.59
N VAL A 231 11.82 -2.36 -19.33
CA VAL A 231 12.77 -1.25 -19.36
C VAL A 231 12.25 -0.11 -18.50
N ASP A 232 13.16 0.61 -17.85
CA ASP A 232 12.86 1.87 -17.19
C ASP A 232 13.76 2.99 -17.68
N LYS A 233 13.20 4.21 -17.71
CA LYS A 233 13.92 5.43 -18.02
C LYS A 233 13.63 6.47 -16.95
N ARG A 234 14.68 6.87 -16.23
CA ARG A 234 14.60 8.04 -15.35
C ARG A 234 14.32 9.30 -16.16
N ILE A 235 13.27 10.00 -15.83
CA ILE A 235 12.90 11.29 -16.42
C ILE A 235 13.40 12.46 -15.56
N ASN A 236 13.56 12.22 -14.27
CA ASN A 236 14.17 13.14 -13.32
C ASN A 236 14.66 12.37 -12.08
N ARG A 237 15.13 13.08 -11.05
CA ARG A 237 15.67 12.46 -9.83
C ARG A 237 14.61 11.69 -9.01
N LYS A 238 13.32 12.00 -9.17
CA LYS A 238 12.21 11.39 -8.42
C LYS A 238 11.49 10.30 -9.21
N SER A 239 11.50 10.36 -10.56
CA SER A 239 10.57 9.60 -11.38
C SER A 239 11.24 8.83 -12.50
N ALA A 240 10.77 7.60 -12.74
CA ALA A 240 11.05 6.82 -13.93
C ALA A 240 9.75 6.34 -14.58
N LEU A 241 9.78 6.24 -15.91
CA LEU A 241 8.73 5.57 -16.68
C LEU A 241 9.18 4.14 -16.98
N GLN A 242 8.20 3.23 -17.03
CA GLN A 242 8.42 1.80 -17.26
C GLN A 242 7.55 1.32 -18.43
N LEU A 243 8.13 0.38 -19.21
CA LEU A 243 7.40 -0.35 -20.26
C LEU A 243 7.86 -1.80 -20.23
N GLY A 244 6.94 -2.74 -20.19
CA GLY A 244 7.31 -4.13 -20.11
C GLY A 244 6.20 -5.13 -20.30
N THR A 245 6.53 -6.38 -19.99
CA THR A 245 5.65 -7.53 -20.11
C THR A 245 5.66 -8.35 -18.83
N ASP A 246 4.51 -8.95 -18.53
CA ASP A 246 4.31 -9.91 -17.46
C ASP A 246 3.81 -11.23 -18.03
N VAL A 247 4.32 -12.34 -17.50
CA VAL A 247 3.78 -13.69 -17.73
C VAL A 247 3.29 -14.22 -16.38
N PHE A 248 2.00 -14.58 -16.32
CA PHE A 248 1.33 -15.00 -15.09
C PHE A 248 1.03 -16.49 -15.12
N PHE A 249 1.37 -17.17 -14.01
CA PHE A 249 1.05 -18.56 -13.71
C PHE A 249 0.24 -18.59 -12.41
N SER A 250 -1.10 -18.48 -12.52
CA SER A 250 -2.00 -18.32 -11.37
C SER A 250 -2.77 -19.60 -11.11
N ASN A 251 -2.26 -20.47 -10.24
CA ASN A 251 -2.84 -21.80 -10.04
C ASN A 251 -4.28 -21.76 -9.50
N PHE A 252 -4.65 -20.73 -8.71
CA PHE A 252 -6.04 -20.58 -8.28
C PHE A 252 -6.99 -20.44 -9.46
N LEU A 253 -6.55 -19.82 -10.56
CA LEU A 253 -7.37 -19.62 -11.75
C LEU A 253 -7.64 -20.94 -12.47
N LYS A 254 -6.66 -21.86 -12.47
CA LYS A 254 -6.85 -23.21 -12.99
C LYS A 254 -7.97 -23.94 -12.25
N GLU A 255 -7.94 -23.90 -10.91
CA GLU A 255 -8.97 -24.53 -10.08
C GLU A 255 -10.32 -23.81 -10.22
N TYR A 256 -10.31 -22.47 -10.35
CA TYR A 256 -11.52 -21.69 -10.57
C TYR A 256 -12.18 -22.00 -11.91
N ILE A 257 -11.42 -22.18 -12.99
CA ILE A 257 -11.91 -22.59 -14.32
C ILE A 257 -12.62 -23.93 -14.22
N TYR A 258 -11.99 -24.91 -13.59
CA TYR A 258 -12.60 -26.23 -13.35
C TYR A 258 -13.89 -26.12 -12.51
N TYR A 259 -13.85 -25.36 -11.42
CA TYR A 259 -15.03 -25.11 -10.59
C TYR A 259 -16.19 -24.53 -11.39
N ARG A 260 -15.92 -23.53 -12.26
CA ARG A 260 -16.94 -22.90 -13.12
C ARG A 260 -17.58 -23.92 -14.06
N SER A 261 -16.81 -24.75 -14.71
CA SER A 261 -17.33 -25.78 -15.65
C SER A 261 -18.25 -26.81 -15.00
N VAL A 262 -17.98 -27.15 -13.73
CA VAL A 262 -18.78 -28.11 -12.97
C VAL A 262 -20.01 -27.44 -12.33
N SER A 263 -19.84 -26.25 -11.76
CA SER A 263 -20.90 -25.56 -11.00
C SER A 263 -21.90 -24.80 -11.87
N PHE A 264 -21.49 -24.43 -13.09
CA PHE A 264 -22.30 -23.63 -14.03
C PHE A 264 -22.25 -24.24 -15.44
N PRO A 265 -22.86 -25.44 -15.65
CA PRO A 265 -22.76 -26.16 -16.91
C PRO A 265 -23.40 -25.44 -18.10
N GLU A 266 -24.23 -24.44 -17.87
CA GLU A 266 -24.79 -23.59 -18.92
C GLU A 266 -23.75 -22.57 -19.51
N GLU A 267 -22.66 -22.35 -18.81
CA GLU A 267 -21.61 -21.45 -19.30
C GLU A 267 -20.71 -22.14 -20.31
N PRO A 268 -20.13 -21.39 -21.26
CA PRO A 268 -19.30 -21.99 -22.32
C PRO A 268 -17.91 -22.45 -21.84
N THR A 269 -17.71 -22.58 -20.52
CA THR A 269 -16.44 -22.98 -19.91
C THR A 269 -16.31 -24.50 -19.91
N THR A 270 -15.23 -25.02 -20.50
CA THR A 270 -14.96 -26.47 -20.62
C THR A 270 -14.27 -27.05 -19.38
N GLY A 271 -13.58 -26.20 -18.60
CA GLY A 271 -12.74 -26.58 -17.47
C GLY A 271 -11.27 -26.83 -17.84
N GLU A 272 -10.94 -26.79 -19.14
CA GLU A 272 -9.60 -27.06 -19.67
C GLU A 272 -8.93 -25.82 -20.29
N GLU A 273 -9.55 -24.63 -20.18
CA GLU A 273 -8.99 -23.38 -20.69
C GLU A 273 -7.61 -23.11 -20.05
N ASP A 274 -6.69 -22.59 -20.86
CA ASP A 274 -5.37 -22.22 -20.34
C ASP A 274 -5.48 -21.06 -19.33
N TYR A 275 -5.03 -21.31 -18.11
CA TYR A 275 -5.06 -20.36 -17.00
C TYR A 275 -3.93 -19.32 -17.05
N LYS A 276 -2.95 -19.49 -17.94
CA LYS A 276 -1.84 -18.56 -18.09
C LYS A 276 -2.31 -17.28 -18.78
N ARG A 277 -1.67 -16.18 -18.42
CA ARG A 277 -1.96 -14.88 -18.98
C ARG A 277 -0.65 -14.16 -19.33
N VAL A 278 -0.65 -13.40 -20.41
CA VAL A 278 0.46 -12.52 -20.78
C VAL A 278 -0.07 -11.10 -20.88
N GLY A 279 0.59 -10.16 -20.21
CA GLY A 279 0.23 -8.75 -20.21
C GLY A 279 1.36 -7.86 -20.66
N LEU A 280 1.01 -6.76 -21.30
CA LEU A 280 1.91 -5.63 -21.55
C LEU A 280 1.52 -4.51 -20.57
N PHE A 281 2.50 -3.80 -20.04
CA PHE A 281 2.22 -2.72 -19.11
C PHE A 281 3.07 -1.48 -19.37
N VAL A 282 2.50 -0.34 -18.98
CA VAL A 282 3.22 0.92 -18.77
C VAL A 282 3.22 1.21 -17.27
N GLY A 283 4.25 1.89 -16.78
CA GLY A 283 4.33 2.16 -15.36
C GLY A 283 5.12 3.42 -15.02
N HIS A 284 4.96 3.82 -13.77
CA HIS A 284 5.70 4.91 -13.15
C HIS A 284 6.28 4.44 -11.83
N GLU A 285 7.53 4.84 -11.57
CA GLU A 285 8.21 4.58 -10.31
C GLU A 285 8.63 5.91 -9.69
N LEU A 286 8.15 6.18 -8.47
CA LEU A 286 8.45 7.36 -7.68
C LEU A 286 9.47 6.99 -6.60
N PHE A 287 10.66 7.56 -6.67
CA PHE A 287 11.77 7.25 -5.77
C PHE A 287 11.79 8.15 -4.55
N VAL A 288 11.77 7.55 -3.37
CA VAL A 288 11.95 8.21 -2.08
C VAL A 288 13.08 7.51 -1.35
N ASN A 289 14.28 8.08 -1.34
CA ASN A 289 15.48 7.46 -0.79
C ASN A 289 15.80 6.12 -1.49
N LYS A 290 15.98 5.05 -0.72
CA LYS A 290 16.19 3.67 -1.19
C LYS A 290 14.89 2.92 -1.47
N MET A 291 13.75 3.55 -1.15
CA MET A 291 12.43 3.02 -1.46
C MET A 291 11.87 3.66 -2.72
N SER A 292 10.96 2.99 -3.37
CA SER A 292 10.14 3.60 -4.41
C SER A 292 8.71 3.08 -4.36
N LEU A 293 7.79 3.91 -4.84
CA LEU A 293 6.41 3.54 -5.10
C LEU A 293 6.29 3.20 -6.58
N VAL A 294 5.85 1.99 -6.89
CA VAL A 294 5.62 1.51 -8.25
C VAL A 294 4.13 1.51 -8.54
N THR A 295 3.76 2.04 -9.69
CA THR A 295 2.39 1.97 -10.22
C THR A 295 2.46 1.52 -11.67
N GLN A 296 1.77 0.44 -12.03
CA GLN A 296 1.74 -0.11 -13.39
C GLN A 296 0.30 -0.34 -13.81
N LEU A 297 0.01 -0.01 -15.06
CA LEU A 297 -1.26 -0.32 -15.74
C LEU A 297 -0.95 -1.29 -16.87
N GLY A 298 -1.55 -2.46 -16.81
CA GLY A 298 -1.35 -3.53 -17.77
C GLY A 298 -2.61 -3.92 -18.53
N TYR A 299 -2.39 -4.50 -19.69
CA TYR A 299 -3.41 -5.06 -20.56
C TYR A 299 -3.01 -6.47 -20.99
N TYR A 300 -3.92 -7.45 -20.86
CA TYR A 300 -3.65 -8.82 -21.26
C TYR A 300 -3.74 -8.96 -22.79
N VAL A 301 -2.64 -9.37 -23.40
CA VAL A 301 -2.54 -9.72 -24.83
C VAL A 301 -2.78 -11.21 -25.08
N TYR A 302 -2.56 -12.05 -24.06
CA TYR A 302 -2.97 -13.45 -24.03
C TYR A 302 -3.86 -13.68 -22.81
N TYR A 303 -5.13 -14.04 -23.04
CA TYR A 303 -6.17 -14.08 -22.02
C TYR A 303 -7.25 -15.10 -22.40
N PRO A 304 -6.96 -16.42 -22.32
CA PRO A 304 -7.85 -17.46 -22.81
C PRO A 304 -9.15 -17.60 -22.03
N PHE A 305 -9.12 -17.30 -20.72
CA PHE A 305 -10.29 -17.33 -19.85
C PHE A 305 -10.61 -15.92 -19.35
N ASP A 306 -11.86 -15.48 -19.50
CA ASP A 306 -12.29 -14.16 -19.05
C ASP A 306 -12.49 -14.13 -17.53
N PHE A 307 -11.50 -13.54 -16.85
CA PHE A 307 -11.48 -13.38 -15.39
C PHE A 307 -11.22 -11.93 -15.03
N GLU A 308 -12.25 -11.20 -14.55
CA GLU A 308 -12.17 -9.81 -14.08
C GLU A 308 -11.74 -8.78 -15.14
N GLY A 309 -11.83 -9.13 -16.45
CA GLY A 309 -11.53 -8.21 -17.57
C GLY A 309 -10.06 -8.16 -17.99
N LYS A 310 -9.79 -7.43 -19.07
CA LYS A 310 -8.50 -7.43 -19.78
C LYS A 310 -7.45 -6.48 -19.25
N THR A 311 -7.76 -5.68 -18.23
CA THR A 311 -6.81 -4.72 -17.64
C THR A 311 -6.46 -5.08 -16.21
N TYR A 312 -5.24 -4.79 -15.80
CA TYR A 312 -4.82 -4.92 -14.40
C TYR A 312 -3.99 -3.72 -13.95
N ILE A 313 -4.03 -3.48 -12.66
CA ILE A 313 -3.21 -2.47 -11.99
C ILE A 313 -2.28 -3.19 -11.03
N ARG A 314 -1.01 -2.76 -10.97
CA ARG A 314 -0.08 -3.16 -9.92
C ARG A 314 0.41 -1.92 -9.21
N ILE A 315 0.28 -1.89 -7.88
CA ILE A 315 0.79 -0.81 -7.04
C ILE A 315 1.54 -1.41 -5.85
N GLY A 316 2.63 -0.79 -5.45
CA GLY A 316 3.34 -1.24 -4.25
C GLY A 316 4.70 -0.60 -4.07
N LEU A 317 5.42 -1.15 -3.10
CA LEU A 317 6.71 -0.66 -2.67
C LEU A 317 7.83 -1.51 -3.25
N LYS A 318 8.92 -0.84 -3.60
CA LYS A 318 10.14 -1.45 -4.07
C LYS A 318 11.31 -0.89 -3.26
N ARG A 319 12.25 -1.74 -2.86
CA ARG A 319 13.44 -1.34 -2.13
C ARG A 319 14.68 -1.86 -2.84
N TYR A 320 15.60 -0.95 -3.10
CA TYR A 320 16.90 -1.28 -3.71
C TYR A 320 17.93 -1.70 -2.66
N PHE A 321 18.63 -2.79 -2.96
CA PHE A 321 19.75 -3.33 -2.21
C PHE A 321 21.01 -3.25 -3.08
N GLY A 322 21.91 -2.34 -2.71
CA GLY A 322 23.06 -2.03 -3.56
C GLY A 322 22.66 -1.33 -4.85
N LYS A 323 23.37 -1.65 -5.96
CA LYS A 323 23.20 -0.97 -7.26
C LYS A 323 22.27 -1.70 -8.22
N LYS A 324 22.06 -3.00 -8.04
CA LYS A 324 21.39 -3.86 -9.03
C LYS A 324 20.16 -4.58 -8.50
N TRP A 325 20.18 -5.04 -7.25
CA TRP A 325 19.10 -5.87 -6.70
C TRP A 325 18.01 -5.05 -6.05
N PHE A 326 16.80 -5.54 -6.12
CA PHE A 326 15.68 -4.99 -5.39
C PHE A 326 14.68 -6.05 -4.95
N GLY A 327 14.01 -5.79 -3.84
CA GLY A 327 12.80 -6.48 -3.41
C GLY A 327 11.58 -5.63 -3.69
N ALA A 328 10.45 -6.25 -3.94
CA ALA A 328 9.17 -5.58 -4.16
C ALA A 328 8.05 -6.26 -3.38
N LEU A 329 7.14 -5.46 -2.86
CA LEU A 329 5.87 -5.89 -2.29
C LEU A 329 4.77 -5.13 -3.01
N THR A 330 4.01 -5.82 -3.84
CA THR A 330 3.02 -5.21 -4.71
C THR A 330 1.66 -5.87 -4.55
N LEU A 331 0.61 -5.11 -4.81
CA LEU A 331 -0.75 -5.60 -4.97
C LEU A 331 -1.11 -5.54 -6.44
N LYS A 332 -1.52 -6.67 -7.00
CA LYS A 332 -2.16 -6.75 -8.31
C LYS A 332 -3.66 -6.74 -8.14
N SER A 333 -4.36 -5.94 -8.94
CA SER A 333 -5.81 -5.80 -8.90
C SER A 333 -6.42 -5.60 -10.28
N HIS A 334 -7.71 -5.91 -10.39
CA HIS A 334 -8.56 -5.54 -11.53
C HIS A 334 -9.50 -4.44 -11.05
N ALA A 335 -9.23 -3.19 -11.47
CA ALA A 335 -9.83 -2.00 -10.88
C ALA A 335 -9.68 -1.99 -9.34
N ALA A 336 -10.77 -1.92 -8.58
CA ALA A 336 -10.77 -1.93 -7.11
C ALA A 336 -10.70 -3.33 -6.49
N LYS A 337 -10.74 -4.41 -7.29
CA LYS A 337 -10.76 -5.79 -6.80
C LYS A 337 -9.35 -6.37 -6.75
N ALA A 338 -8.86 -6.65 -5.55
CA ALA A 338 -7.56 -7.27 -5.34
C ALA A 338 -7.54 -8.70 -5.93
N GLU A 339 -6.48 -9.06 -6.64
CA GLU A 339 -6.24 -10.44 -7.06
C GLU A 339 -5.16 -11.11 -6.21
N ALA A 340 -4.05 -10.39 -5.95
CA ALA A 340 -2.91 -11.00 -5.27
C ALA A 340 -1.97 -9.97 -4.66
N VAL A 341 -1.44 -10.30 -3.48
CA VAL A 341 -0.24 -9.67 -2.92
C VAL A 341 0.97 -10.41 -3.46
N GLU A 342 1.87 -9.69 -4.12
CA GLU A 342 3.03 -10.24 -4.81
C GLU A 342 4.32 -9.86 -4.07
N PHE A 343 5.12 -10.87 -3.70
CA PHE A 343 6.49 -10.70 -3.20
C PHE A 343 7.46 -10.88 -4.37
N GLY A 344 8.22 -9.87 -4.69
CA GLY A 344 9.11 -9.83 -5.84
C GLY A 344 10.57 -9.71 -5.47
N VAL A 345 11.43 -10.35 -6.24
CA VAL A 345 12.88 -10.12 -6.27
C VAL A 345 13.28 -9.84 -7.71
N GLY A 346 14.05 -8.80 -7.91
CA GLY A 346 14.46 -8.40 -9.25
C GLY A 346 15.88 -7.87 -9.33
N VAL A 347 16.35 -7.81 -10.57
CA VAL A 347 17.64 -7.24 -10.93
C VAL A 347 17.44 -6.12 -11.95
N ARG A 348 18.14 -5.01 -11.75
CA ARG A 348 18.17 -3.83 -12.64
C ARG A 348 19.57 -3.68 -13.22
N LEU A 349 19.69 -3.81 -14.54
CA LEU A 349 20.94 -3.86 -15.30
C LEU A 349 21.19 -2.57 -16.08
#